data_c8bd64feb802fb444d0a9ebfcef731ed
#
_entry.id   c8bd64feb802fb444d0a9ebfcef731ed
#
_cell.length_a   1.000
_cell.length_b   1.000
_cell.length_c   1.000
_cell.angle_alpha   90.00
_cell.angle_beta   90.00
_cell.angle_gamma   90.00
#
_symmetry.space_group_name_H-M   'P 1'
#
loop_
_entity.id
_entity.type
_entity.pdbx_description
1 polymer ?
#
loop_
_entity_poly.entity_id
_entity_poly.type
_entity_poly.pdbx_seq_one_letter_code
_entity_poly.pdbx_strand_id
1 'polypeptide(L)'
;MMKKLYVFLLAALLLASFGCSESKKSKPESESLVQEQFENQVESGSVFTFDTDEVGKMPAGWSNYVTGKGSLGKWEIRQDNGNQVLAQVSQENFGYHFDVVVWDESDYQNLEITVKFKGVKGEEDQGGGPVWRYLDADNYYIARANPLENNYRVYKVVDGSRKQLASATIDIPTGEWHIIKIRMEANHIECFYDGKKYLDVTDETFKDSGKVGLWTKADAFTFFDDLKIIGK
;
A
#
# COMPACT_ATOMS: atom_id res chain seq x y z
N MET A 1 -30.70 11.70 -72.75
CA MET A 1 -31.96 12.00 -72.15
C MET A 1 -31.74 12.91 -70.98
N MET A 2 -32.32 14.00 -71.04
CA MET A 2 -32.48 15.27 -70.31
C MET A 2 -31.63 15.52 -69.08
N LYS A 3 -30.67 16.46 -69.25
CA LYS A 3 -29.97 17.21 -68.22
C LYS A 3 -30.95 18.30 -67.67
N LYS A 4 -31.12 18.37 -66.36
CA LYS A 4 -31.77 19.54 -65.71
C LYS A 4 -30.69 20.35 -65.01
N LEU A 5 -30.53 21.57 -65.51
CA LEU A 5 -29.67 22.62 -65.04
C LEU A 5 -30.47 23.39 -63.95
N TYR A 6 -29.90 23.54 -62.72
CA TYR A 6 -30.43 24.46 -61.72
C TYR A 6 -29.44 25.60 -61.49
N VAL A 7 -29.91 26.78 -61.79
CA VAL A 7 -29.24 28.04 -61.54
C VAL A 7 -29.48 28.43 -60.07
N PHE A 8 -28.41 28.66 -59.33
CA PHE A 8 -28.51 29.25 -57.99
C PHE A 8 -28.20 30.75 -58.03
N LEU A 9 -29.16 31.50 -57.59
CA LEU A 9 -29.06 32.96 -57.38
C LEU A 9 -28.20 33.20 -56.12
N LEU A 10 -27.20 34.09 -56.27
CA LEU A 10 -26.41 34.63 -55.16
C LEU A 10 -27.16 35.83 -54.55
N ALA A 11 -27.60 35.67 -53.29
CA ALA A 11 -28.03 36.78 -52.48
C ALA A 11 -26.92 37.14 -51.47
N ALA A 12 -26.29 38.26 -51.65
CA ALA A 12 -25.31 38.81 -50.72
C ALA A 12 -26.06 39.50 -49.56
N LEU A 13 -25.82 38.92 -48.34
CA LEU A 13 -26.25 39.56 -47.09
C LEU A 13 -25.01 40.13 -46.40
N LEU A 14 -24.94 41.46 -46.33
CA LEU A 14 -23.98 42.15 -45.43
C LEU A 14 -24.40 41.96 -43.97
N LEU A 15 -23.62 41.26 -43.19
CA LEU A 15 -23.73 41.24 -41.74
C LEU A 15 -22.65 42.12 -41.14
N ALA A 16 -23.07 43.19 -40.49
CA ALA A 16 -22.24 44.06 -39.70
C ALA A 16 -21.75 43.32 -38.47
N SER A 17 -20.41 43.19 -38.33
CA SER A 17 -19.76 42.61 -37.16
C SER A 17 -19.77 43.61 -36.02
N PHE A 18 -20.64 43.43 -35.04
CA PHE A 18 -20.46 43.99 -33.70
C PHE A 18 -19.43 43.17 -32.97
N GLY A 19 -18.25 43.74 -32.79
CA GLY A 19 -17.19 43.14 -31.94
C GLY A 19 -17.58 43.21 -30.47
N CYS A 20 -17.94 42.10 -29.91
CA CYS A 20 -18.06 41.95 -28.46
C CYS A 20 -16.67 41.56 -27.91
N SER A 21 -16.00 42.52 -27.28
CA SER A 21 -14.75 42.29 -26.55
C SER A 21 -15.07 41.54 -25.25
N GLU A 22 -14.88 40.22 -25.25
CA GLU A 22 -14.87 39.45 -24.01
C GLU A 22 -13.63 39.80 -23.19
N SER A 23 -13.82 40.59 -22.15
CA SER A 23 -12.85 40.83 -21.10
C SER A 23 -12.58 39.49 -20.37
N LYS A 24 -11.46 38.86 -20.68
CA LYS A 24 -10.93 37.78 -19.85
C LYS A 24 -10.66 38.31 -18.44
N LYS A 25 -11.56 38.04 -17.50
CA LYS A 25 -11.30 38.23 -16.08
C LYS A 25 -10.15 37.30 -15.70
N SER A 26 -8.97 37.87 -15.48
CA SER A 26 -7.87 37.12 -14.83
C SER A 26 -8.31 36.70 -13.43
N LYS A 27 -8.18 35.41 -13.11
CA LYS A 27 -8.35 34.91 -11.76
C LYS A 27 -7.41 35.69 -10.82
N PRO A 28 -7.83 36.08 -9.62
CA PRO A 28 -6.95 36.77 -8.70
C PRO A 28 -5.74 35.90 -8.36
N GLU A 29 -4.57 36.50 -8.33
CA GLU A 29 -3.27 35.84 -8.09
C GLU A 29 -3.23 35.04 -6.79
N SER A 30 -4.03 35.42 -5.78
CA SER A 30 -4.22 34.68 -4.53
C SER A 30 -4.92 33.33 -4.69
N GLU A 31 -5.87 33.19 -5.63
CA GLU A 31 -6.53 31.92 -5.93
C GLU A 31 -5.59 30.95 -6.68
N SER A 32 -4.70 31.48 -7.53
CA SER A 32 -3.72 30.65 -8.23
C SER A 32 -2.64 30.11 -7.26
N LEU A 33 -2.18 30.92 -6.30
CA LEU A 33 -1.22 30.51 -5.29
C LEU A 33 -1.79 29.49 -4.29
N VAL A 34 -3.07 29.63 -3.93
CA VAL A 34 -3.76 28.66 -3.08
C VAL A 34 -3.98 27.34 -3.84
N GLN A 35 -4.36 27.42 -5.12
CA GLN A 35 -4.52 26.22 -5.97
C GLN A 35 -3.19 25.52 -6.20
N GLU A 36 -2.11 26.25 -6.45
CA GLU A 36 -0.76 25.73 -6.61
C GLU A 36 -0.20 25.14 -5.31
N GLN A 37 -0.56 25.70 -4.14
CA GLN A 37 -0.25 25.12 -2.84
C GLN A 37 -1.07 23.85 -2.54
N PHE A 38 -2.32 23.76 -3.00
CA PHE A 38 -3.13 22.54 -2.90
C PHE A 38 -2.69 21.45 -3.87
N GLU A 39 -2.27 21.80 -5.09
CA GLU A 39 -1.74 20.85 -6.08
C GLU A 39 -0.32 20.37 -5.75
N ASN A 40 0.48 21.14 -5.02
CA ASN A 40 1.82 20.75 -4.52
C ASN A 40 1.80 19.91 -3.25
N GLN A 41 0.65 19.68 -2.61
CA GLN A 41 0.44 18.57 -1.71
C GLN A 41 0.06 17.29 -2.50
N VAL A 42 0.75 17.01 -3.60
CA VAL A 42 0.85 15.65 -4.11
C VAL A 42 1.54 14.86 -2.99
N GLU A 43 0.78 14.03 -2.28
CA GLU A 43 1.26 13.13 -1.25
C GLU A 43 2.47 12.39 -1.83
N SER A 44 3.67 12.78 -1.42
CA SER A 44 4.91 12.16 -1.88
C SER A 44 4.94 10.75 -1.29
N GLY A 45 4.44 9.79 -2.06
CA GLY A 45 4.39 8.40 -1.68
C GLY A 45 5.54 7.62 -2.30
N SER A 46 6.06 6.64 -1.58
CA SER A 46 6.95 5.61 -2.13
C SER A 46 6.13 4.43 -2.64
N VAL A 47 6.50 3.92 -3.81
CA VAL A 47 5.82 2.77 -4.45
C VAL A 47 6.86 1.71 -4.82
N PHE A 48 6.61 0.46 -4.44
CA PHE A 48 7.45 -0.70 -4.72
C PHE A 48 6.62 -1.73 -5.47
N THR A 49 6.90 -1.89 -6.77
CA THR A 49 6.27 -2.91 -7.62
C THR A 49 7.17 -4.14 -7.78
N PHE A 50 8.43 -4.04 -7.37
CA PHE A 50 9.44 -5.10 -7.46
C PHE A 50 9.78 -5.59 -8.89
N ASP A 51 9.17 -5.02 -9.93
CA ASP A 51 9.29 -5.47 -11.33
C ASP A 51 10.70 -5.37 -11.93
N THR A 52 11.54 -4.51 -11.37
CA THR A 52 12.91 -4.26 -11.86
C THR A 52 13.98 -4.87 -10.97
N ASP A 53 13.59 -5.51 -9.86
CA ASP A 53 14.53 -6.12 -8.93
C ASP A 53 15.02 -7.49 -9.43
N GLU A 54 16.18 -7.94 -8.95
CA GLU A 54 16.80 -9.19 -9.39
C GLU A 54 16.12 -10.41 -8.76
N VAL A 55 15.56 -11.28 -9.58
CA VAL A 55 14.92 -12.53 -9.13
C VAL A 55 15.87 -13.39 -8.31
N GLY A 56 15.40 -13.91 -7.17
CA GLY A 56 16.15 -14.72 -6.22
C GLY A 56 16.98 -13.91 -5.23
N LYS A 57 16.93 -12.57 -5.28
CA LYS A 57 17.60 -11.69 -4.32
C LYS A 57 16.59 -10.84 -3.56
N MET A 58 16.98 -10.36 -2.38
CA MET A 58 16.24 -9.34 -1.65
C MET A 58 16.42 -7.98 -2.36
N PRO A 59 15.38 -7.14 -2.45
CA PRO A 59 15.49 -5.80 -3.04
C PRO A 59 16.55 -4.95 -2.36
N ALA A 60 17.21 -4.09 -3.11
CA ALA A 60 18.17 -3.12 -2.56
C ALA A 60 17.47 -2.11 -1.64
N GLY A 61 18.12 -1.73 -0.53
CA GLY A 61 17.57 -0.79 0.45
C GLY A 61 16.55 -1.42 1.41
N TRP A 62 16.51 -2.75 1.46
CA TRP A 62 15.70 -3.51 2.42
C TRP A 62 16.60 -4.36 3.32
N SER A 63 16.22 -4.48 4.58
CA SER A 63 16.89 -5.33 5.58
C SER A 63 15.89 -6.26 6.24
N ASN A 64 16.32 -7.51 6.51
CA ASN A 64 15.47 -8.50 7.18
C ASN A 64 15.87 -8.70 8.64
N TYR A 65 14.87 -9.04 9.44
CA TYR A 65 14.96 -9.23 10.88
C TYR A 65 14.09 -10.40 11.30
N VAL A 66 14.28 -10.88 12.53
CA VAL A 66 13.45 -11.92 13.14
C VAL A 66 13.05 -11.52 14.56
N THR A 67 11.76 -11.67 14.89
CA THR A 67 11.28 -11.62 16.27
C THR A 67 11.09 -13.04 16.79
N GLY A 68 11.57 -13.33 17.98
CA GLY A 68 11.40 -14.63 18.60
C GLY A 68 12.54 -15.62 18.29
N LYS A 69 12.20 -16.84 17.92
CA LYS A 69 13.16 -17.96 17.76
C LYS A 69 13.39 -18.27 16.28
N GLY A 70 14.53 -18.89 15.99
CA GLY A 70 14.88 -19.35 14.65
C GLY A 70 15.91 -18.49 13.95
N SER A 71 16.15 -18.78 12.67
CA SER A 71 17.08 -18.05 11.81
C SER A 71 16.37 -16.83 11.18
N LEU A 72 17.14 -15.93 10.60
CA LEU A 72 16.58 -14.88 9.73
C LEU A 72 15.82 -15.52 8.58
N GLY A 73 14.60 -15.06 8.36
CA GLY A 73 13.80 -15.46 7.20
C GLY A 73 14.48 -15.15 5.88
N LYS A 74 14.14 -15.87 4.85
CA LYS A 74 14.64 -15.62 3.51
C LYS A 74 13.59 -14.85 2.72
N TRP A 75 13.89 -13.58 2.41
CA TRP A 75 13.13 -12.73 1.53
C TRP A 75 13.82 -12.62 0.19
N GLU A 76 13.08 -12.77 -0.89
CA GLU A 76 13.62 -12.66 -2.24
C GLU A 76 12.54 -12.32 -3.27
N ILE A 77 12.95 -11.79 -4.41
CA ILE A 77 12.08 -11.58 -5.55
C ILE A 77 11.76 -12.92 -6.21
N ARG A 78 10.48 -13.14 -6.47
CA ARG A 78 9.94 -14.33 -7.16
C ARG A 78 9.08 -13.94 -8.36
N GLN A 79 8.86 -14.92 -9.25
CA GLN A 79 7.91 -14.80 -10.35
C GLN A 79 6.56 -15.39 -9.91
N ASP A 80 5.49 -14.66 -10.14
CA ASP A 80 4.11 -15.10 -10.01
C ASP A 80 3.33 -14.77 -11.27
N ASN A 81 3.08 -15.77 -12.14
CA ASN A 81 2.35 -15.63 -13.40
C ASN A 81 2.91 -14.52 -14.33
N GLY A 82 4.23 -14.38 -14.38
CA GLY A 82 4.91 -13.40 -15.23
C GLY A 82 5.11 -12.02 -14.60
N ASN A 83 4.65 -11.82 -13.37
CA ASN A 83 4.90 -10.63 -12.56
C ASN A 83 5.98 -10.90 -11.50
N GLN A 84 6.78 -9.91 -11.14
CA GLN A 84 7.76 -10.01 -10.05
C GLN A 84 7.13 -9.54 -8.74
N VAL A 85 7.41 -10.27 -7.67
CA VAL A 85 6.84 -10.02 -6.35
C VAL A 85 7.89 -10.21 -5.26
N LEU A 86 7.75 -9.53 -4.14
CA LEU A 86 8.56 -9.82 -2.97
C LEU A 86 7.96 -11.01 -2.22
N ALA A 87 8.77 -12.02 -1.92
CA ALA A 87 8.34 -13.26 -1.28
C ALA A 87 9.12 -13.55 0.00
N GLN A 88 8.43 -13.93 1.05
CA GLN A 88 9.01 -14.67 2.17
C GLN A 88 8.95 -16.16 1.78
N VAL A 89 10.10 -16.84 1.80
CA VAL A 89 10.25 -18.22 1.28
C VAL A 89 10.80 -19.23 2.28
N SER A 90 11.19 -18.81 3.49
CA SER A 90 11.57 -19.71 4.58
C SER A 90 10.35 -20.52 5.02
N GLN A 91 10.62 -21.71 5.53
CA GLN A 91 9.59 -22.62 6.02
C GLN A 91 9.96 -23.17 7.40
N GLU A 92 10.61 -22.34 8.22
CA GLU A 92 10.89 -22.70 9.62
C GLU A 92 9.60 -22.67 10.42
N ASN A 93 9.21 -23.82 10.96
CA ASN A 93 7.95 -24.00 11.68
C ASN A 93 8.16 -23.84 13.20
N PHE A 94 8.59 -22.66 13.65
CA PHE A 94 8.56 -22.28 15.05
C PHE A 94 7.31 -21.45 15.34
N GLY A 95 6.47 -21.87 16.26
CA GLY A 95 5.21 -21.17 16.55
C GLY A 95 5.36 -19.70 16.97
N TYR A 96 6.52 -19.31 17.50
CA TYR A 96 6.88 -17.92 17.82
C TYR A 96 8.13 -17.50 17.05
N HIS A 97 7.96 -17.32 15.77
CA HIS A 97 8.95 -16.94 14.79
C HIS A 97 8.30 -15.97 13.80
N PHE A 98 8.76 -14.73 13.75
CA PHE A 98 8.21 -13.71 12.88
C PHE A 98 9.31 -13.16 11.97
N ASP A 99 9.18 -13.42 10.69
CA ASP A 99 10.06 -12.89 9.67
C ASP A 99 9.62 -11.48 9.28
N VAL A 100 10.51 -10.52 9.43
CA VAL A 100 10.25 -9.11 9.13
C VAL A 100 11.24 -8.63 8.08
N VAL A 101 10.76 -7.93 7.05
CA VAL A 101 11.59 -7.19 6.12
C VAL A 101 11.19 -5.72 6.16
N VAL A 102 12.17 -4.82 6.18
CA VAL A 102 11.97 -3.39 6.45
C VAL A 102 12.65 -2.56 5.38
N TRP A 103 11.98 -1.54 4.88
CA TRP A 103 12.58 -0.54 4.01
C TRP A 103 13.45 0.42 4.82
N ASP A 104 14.76 0.44 4.55
CA ASP A 104 15.78 1.08 5.38
C ASP A 104 15.65 2.60 5.45
N GLU A 105 15.21 3.24 4.38
CA GLU A 105 15.08 4.70 4.28
C GLU A 105 13.73 5.23 4.80
N SER A 106 12.84 4.35 5.25
CA SER A 106 11.53 4.77 5.77
C SER A 106 11.61 5.30 7.20
N ASP A 107 10.87 6.37 7.48
CA ASP A 107 10.67 6.92 8.83
C ASP A 107 9.37 7.73 8.87
N TYR A 108 8.30 7.12 9.39
CA TYR A 108 6.96 7.72 9.38
C TYR A 108 6.29 7.65 10.75
N GLN A 109 5.73 8.77 11.19
CA GLN A 109 4.87 8.84 12.36
C GLN A 109 3.40 8.63 11.98
N ASN A 110 2.92 9.39 10.99
CA ASN A 110 1.59 9.24 10.41
C ASN A 110 1.72 8.78 8.96
N LEU A 111 0.87 7.85 8.55
CA LEU A 111 1.01 7.24 7.23
C LEU A 111 -0.27 6.55 6.76
N GLU A 112 -0.30 6.28 5.47
CA GLU A 112 -1.15 5.29 4.84
C GLU A 112 -0.28 4.27 4.11
N ILE A 113 -0.48 2.98 4.38
CA ILE A 113 0.16 1.86 3.70
C ILE A 113 -0.90 1.10 2.93
N THR A 114 -0.63 0.80 1.67
CA THR A 114 -1.42 -0.14 0.87
C THR A 114 -0.49 -1.18 0.29
N VAL A 115 -0.82 -2.46 0.37
CA VAL A 115 -0.01 -3.55 -0.18
C VAL A 115 -0.91 -4.67 -0.70
N LYS A 116 -0.55 -5.25 -1.84
CA LYS A 116 -1.11 -6.52 -2.28
C LYS A 116 -0.46 -7.65 -1.48
N PHE A 117 -1.27 -8.58 -1.03
CA PHE A 117 -0.90 -9.74 -0.23
C PHE A 117 -1.49 -11.01 -0.83
N LYS A 118 -0.72 -12.10 -0.85
CA LYS A 118 -1.17 -13.43 -1.22
C LYS A 118 -0.53 -14.49 -0.33
N GLY A 119 -1.33 -15.12 0.55
CA GLY A 119 -0.91 -16.29 1.31
C GLY A 119 -0.88 -17.51 0.38
N VAL A 120 0.31 -18.04 0.09
CA VAL A 120 0.47 -19.11 -0.91
C VAL A 120 0.35 -20.49 -0.27
N LYS A 121 1.06 -20.71 0.83
CA LYS A 121 1.05 -21.97 1.60
C LYS A 121 1.64 -21.78 2.99
N GLY A 122 1.50 -22.78 3.84
CA GLY A 122 2.00 -22.91 5.19
C GLY A 122 1.08 -23.84 5.95
N GLU A 123 1.62 -24.58 6.92
CA GLU A 123 0.88 -25.52 7.75
C GLU A 123 0.60 -24.94 9.15
N GLU A 124 1.56 -24.19 9.70
CA GLU A 124 1.42 -23.48 10.97
C GLU A 124 0.80 -22.09 10.78
N ASP A 125 1.16 -21.38 9.69
CA ASP A 125 0.63 -20.07 9.37
C ASP A 125 0.61 -19.83 7.84
N GLN A 126 -0.29 -18.99 7.34
CA GLN A 126 -0.32 -18.51 5.96
C GLN A 126 -0.45 -16.99 5.91
N GLY A 127 -0.27 -16.35 7.04
CA GLY A 127 -0.53 -14.95 7.21
C GLY A 127 0.63 -14.06 6.83
N GLY A 128 0.27 -12.82 6.50
CA GLY A 128 1.22 -11.74 6.27
C GLY A 128 0.56 -10.39 6.27
N GLY A 129 1.38 -9.35 6.24
CA GLY A 129 0.90 -7.99 6.12
C GLY A 129 1.93 -6.93 6.48
N PRO A 130 1.54 -5.65 6.46
CA PRO A 130 2.44 -4.54 6.68
C PRO A 130 2.81 -4.35 8.16
N VAL A 131 4.05 -3.91 8.37
CA VAL A 131 4.61 -3.43 9.63
C VAL A 131 4.79 -1.93 9.54
N TRP A 132 4.54 -1.21 10.63
CA TRP A 132 4.81 0.23 10.71
C TRP A 132 5.23 0.64 12.13
N ARG A 133 5.77 1.83 12.24
CA ARG A 133 6.48 2.31 13.43
C ARG A 133 7.43 1.24 13.97
N TYR A 134 8.15 0.61 13.05
CA TYR A 134 9.16 -0.38 13.39
C TYR A 134 10.38 0.35 13.96
N LEU A 135 10.65 0.10 15.23
CA LEU A 135 11.80 0.64 15.94
C LEU A 135 12.97 -0.35 15.92
N ASP A 136 12.66 -1.63 16.15
CA ASP A 136 13.58 -2.77 16.11
C ASP A 136 12.78 -4.09 15.96
N ALA A 137 13.49 -5.22 15.96
CA ALA A 137 12.89 -6.55 15.78
C ALA A 137 11.86 -6.94 16.87
N ASP A 138 11.85 -6.26 17.99
CA ASP A 138 11.02 -6.54 19.14
C ASP A 138 9.96 -5.48 19.43
N ASN A 139 9.93 -4.36 18.63
CA ASN A 139 9.07 -3.22 18.89
C ASN A 139 8.47 -2.61 17.61
N TYR A 140 7.20 -2.93 17.31
CA TYR A 140 6.49 -2.46 16.11
C TYR A 140 4.98 -2.72 16.16
N TYR A 141 4.21 -2.12 15.24
CA TYR A 141 2.85 -2.52 14.90
C TYR A 141 2.81 -3.42 13.67
N ILE A 142 1.80 -4.30 13.61
CA ILE A 142 1.55 -5.21 12.49
C ILE A 142 0.05 -5.40 12.27
N ALA A 143 -0.41 -5.38 11.01
CA ALA A 143 -1.71 -5.89 10.62
C ALA A 143 -1.53 -7.14 9.74
N ARG A 144 -2.22 -8.23 10.09
CA ARG A 144 -2.06 -9.54 9.46
C ARG A 144 -3.39 -10.09 8.96
N ALA A 145 -3.47 -10.41 7.69
CA ALA A 145 -4.48 -11.30 7.13
C ALA A 145 -3.96 -12.75 7.14
N ASN A 146 -4.79 -13.73 7.46
CA ASN A 146 -4.39 -15.13 7.51
C ASN A 146 -5.44 -16.05 6.90
N PRO A 147 -5.20 -16.60 5.69
CA PRO A 147 -6.08 -17.56 5.04
C PRO A 147 -6.35 -18.82 5.87
N LEU A 148 -5.33 -19.36 6.53
CA LEU A 148 -5.46 -20.60 7.31
C LEU A 148 -6.44 -20.46 8.49
N GLU A 149 -6.47 -19.27 9.10
CA GLU A 149 -7.31 -18.97 10.27
C GLU A 149 -8.57 -18.18 9.94
N ASN A 150 -8.76 -17.72 8.70
CA ASN A 150 -9.86 -16.86 8.27
C ASN A 150 -10.06 -15.65 9.17
N ASN A 151 -8.97 -14.91 9.42
CA ASN A 151 -9.03 -13.72 10.24
C ASN A 151 -8.11 -12.61 9.76
N TYR A 152 -8.51 -11.38 10.08
CA TYR A 152 -7.73 -10.17 9.92
C TYR A 152 -7.54 -9.52 11.29
N ARG A 153 -6.29 -9.30 11.69
CA ARG A 153 -5.95 -8.84 13.04
C ARG A 153 -4.92 -7.74 13.00
N VAL A 154 -5.01 -6.82 13.98
CA VAL A 154 -3.97 -5.83 14.27
C VAL A 154 -3.36 -6.12 15.64
N TYR A 155 -2.02 -5.99 15.71
CA TYR A 155 -1.23 -6.28 16.89
C TYR A 155 -0.20 -5.18 17.13
N LYS A 156 0.35 -5.16 18.34
CA LYS A 156 1.66 -4.60 18.65
C LYS A 156 2.60 -5.70 19.11
N VAL A 157 3.87 -5.56 18.81
CA VAL A 157 4.98 -6.32 19.41
C VAL A 157 5.73 -5.36 20.32
N VAL A 158 5.89 -5.72 21.58
CA VAL A 158 6.59 -4.91 22.59
C VAL A 158 7.52 -5.84 23.35
N ASP A 159 8.81 -5.51 23.35
CA ASP A 159 9.86 -6.34 23.94
C ASP A 159 9.75 -7.81 23.46
N GLY A 160 9.55 -8.00 22.16
CA GLY A 160 9.35 -9.29 21.52
C GLY A 160 8.01 -9.97 21.79
N SER A 161 7.15 -9.42 22.63
CA SER A 161 5.84 -9.97 22.99
C SER A 161 4.73 -9.44 22.11
N ARG A 162 4.08 -10.30 21.30
CA ARG A 162 2.96 -9.91 20.44
C ARG A 162 1.65 -9.85 21.24
N LYS A 163 0.96 -8.69 21.18
CA LYS A 163 -0.33 -8.44 21.83
C LYS A 163 -1.36 -8.01 20.79
N GLN A 164 -2.51 -8.71 20.75
CA GLN A 164 -3.61 -8.37 19.85
C GLN A 164 -4.32 -7.12 20.33
N LEU A 165 -4.58 -6.19 19.40
CA LEU A 165 -5.38 -4.98 19.63
C LEU A 165 -6.83 -5.18 19.16
N ALA A 166 -7.00 -5.76 17.96
CA ALA A 166 -8.34 -6.11 17.44
C ALA A 166 -8.28 -7.31 16.49
N SER A 167 -9.45 -7.92 16.24
CA SER A 167 -9.62 -9.05 15.34
C SER A 167 -10.98 -9.01 14.65
N ALA A 168 -11.01 -9.38 13.38
CA ALA A 168 -12.22 -9.65 12.60
C ALA A 168 -12.11 -11.04 11.97
N THR A 169 -13.22 -11.76 11.95
CA THR A 169 -13.35 -13.00 11.16
C THR A 169 -13.78 -12.61 9.76
N ILE A 170 -13.00 -13.00 8.76
CA ILE A 170 -13.26 -12.75 7.35
C ILE A 170 -12.83 -13.98 6.56
N ASP A 171 -13.55 -14.31 5.50
CA ASP A 171 -13.14 -15.35 4.57
C ASP A 171 -11.97 -14.86 3.72
N ILE A 172 -10.87 -15.60 3.74
CA ILE A 172 -9.63 -15.24 3.04
C ILE A 172 -9.18 -16.45 2.22
N PRO A 173 -9.45 -16.47 0.91
CA PRO A 173 -9.00 -17.56 0.05
C PRO A 173 -7.48 -17.68 -0.02
N THR A 174 -6.96 -18.90 0.13
CA THR A 174 -5.54 -19.19 -0.09
C THR A 174 -5.19 -19.09 -1.57
N GLY A 175 -4.05 -18.48 -1.90
CA GLY A 175 -3.54 -18.39 -3.27
C GLY A 175 -4.17 -17.27 -4.10
N GLU A 176 -5.00 -16.43 -3.52
CA GLU A 176 -5.58 -15.26 -4.17
C GLU A 176 -4.93 -13.97 -3.71
N TRP A 177 -4.92 -12.96 -4.60
CA TRP A 177 -4.42 -11.63 -4.30
C TRP A 177 -5.49 -10.79 -3.60
N HIS A 178 -5.10 -10.15 -2.50
CA HIS A 178 -5.93 -9.24 -1.72
C HIS A 178 -5.19 -7.94 -1.43
N ILE A 179 -5.91 -6.91 -1.04
CA ILE A 179 -5.34 -5.61 -0.68
C ILE A 179 -5.50 -5.36 0.81
N ILE A 180 -4.38 -5.20 1.50
CA ILE A 180 -4.33 -4.72 2.88
C ILE A 180 -4.00 -3.23 2.84
N LYS A 181 -4.80 -2.42 3.56
CA LYS A 181 -4.53 -1.00 3.72
C LYS A 181 -4.59 -0.64 5.20
N ILE A 182 -3.61 0.13 5.64
CA ILE A 182 -3.52 0.70 6.99
C ILE A 182 -3.49 2.21 6.88
N ARG A 183 -4.23 2.86 7.76
CA ARG A 183 -4.07 4.29 8.03
C ARG A 183 -3.73 4.47 9.49
N MET A 184 -2.68 5.21 9.78
CA MET A 184 -2.34 5.62 11.13
C MET A 184 -2.20 7.13 11.21
N GLU A 185 -2.96 7.73 12.13
CA GLU A 185 -2.90 9.16 12.44
C GLU A 185 -2.87 9.32 13.95
N ALA A 186 -1.80 9.92 14.46
CA ALA A 186 -1.49 10.01 15.90
C ALA A 186 -1.50 8.63 16.57
N ASN A 187 -2.53 8.32 17.36
CA ASN A 187 -2.74 7.04 18.03
C ASN A 187 -3.88 6.19 17.42
N HIS A 188 -4.52 6.68 16.36
CA HIS A 188 -5.65 6.03 15.72
C HIS A 188 -5.20 5.14 14.56
N ILE A 189 -5.62 3.89 14.56
CA ILE A 189 -5.28 2.87 13.57
C ILE A 189 -6.55 2.37 12.92
N GLU A 190 -6.67 2.53 11.61
CA GLU A 190 -7.72 1.96 10.79
C GLU A 190 -7.14 0.89 9.87
N CYS A 191 -7.75 -0.30 9.84
CA CYS A 191 -7.30 -1.42 9.01
C CYS A 191 -8.40 -1.83 8.03
N PHE A 192 -8.03 -1.86 6.74
CA PHE A 192 -8.93 -2.19 5.63
C PHE A 192 -8.42 -3.45 4.92
N TYR A 193 -9.35 -4.26 4.46
CA TYR A 193 -9.11 -5.43 3.63
C TYR A 193 -10.04 -5.39 2.43
N ASP A 194 -9.49 -5.45 1.21
CA ASP A 194 -10.21 -5.28 -0.06
C ASP A 194 -11.14 -4.07 -0.07
N GLY A 195 -10.63 -2.93 0.39
CA GLY A 195 -11.31 -1.64 0.43
C GLY A 195 -12.32 -1.46 1.57
N LYS A 196 -12.67 -2.51 2.30
CA LYS A 196 -13.61 -2.44 3.44
C LYS A 196 -12.87 -2.29 4.77
N LYS A 197 -13.28 -1.33 5.60
CA LYS A 197 -12.75 -1.18 6.96
C LYS A 197 -13.28 -2.30 7.86
N TYR A 198 -12.39 -3.03 8.48
CA TYR A 198 -12.71 -4.12 9.42
C TYR A 198 -12.27 -3.84 10.85
N LEU A 199 -11.17 -3.11 11.03
CA LEU A 199 -10.63 -2.83 12.36
C LEU A 199 -10.44 -1.33 12.52
N ASP A 200 -10.71 -0.86 13.75
CA ASP A 200 -10.65 0.56 14.12
C ASP A 200 -10.28 0.61 15.60
N VAL A 201 -9.07 1.04 15.94
CA VAL A 201 -8.53 1.00 17.30
C VAL A 201 -7.67 2.21 17.60
N THR A 202 -7.46 2.48 18.89
CA THR A 202 -6.46 3.44 19.36
C THR A 202 -5.42 2.73 20.21
N ASP A 203 -4.14 3.07 20.00
CA ASP A 203 -3.03 2.58 20.83
C ASP A 203 -1.91 3.63 20.91
N GLU A 204 -1.38 3.87 22.09
CA GLU A 204 -0.37 4.89 22.36
C GLU A 204 1.02 4.32 22.67
N THR A 205 1.26 3.06 22.33
CA THR A 205 2.52 2.38 22.71
C THR A 205 3.71 2.99 22.01
N PHE A 206 3.65 3.16 20.70
CA PHE A 206 4.73 3.78 19.93
C PHE A 206 4.26 5.16 19.46
N LYS A 207 4.87 6.23 20.00
CA LYS A 207 4.50 7.63 19.70
C LYS A 207 5.38 8.27 18.66
N ASP A 208 6.61 7.77 18.54
CA ASP A 208 7.60 8.30 17.62
C ASP A 208 7.44 7.70 16.21
N SER A 209 8.10 8.31 15.25
CA SER A 209 8.24 7.75 13.90
C SER A 209 9.01 6.43 13.93
N GLY A 210 8.87 5.65 12.88
CA GLY A 210 9.60 4.42 12.70
C GLY A 210 9.49 3.90 11.28
N LYS A 211 10.19 2.81 11.01
CA LYS A 211 10.26 2.24 9.67
C LYS A 211 8.98 1.50 9.29
N VAL A 212 8.86 1.24 7.99
CA VAL A 212 7.78 0.47 7.37
C VAL A 212 8.37 -0.80 6.76
N GLY A 213 7.60 -1.88 6.83
CA GLY A 213 8.03 -3.17 6.28
C GLY A 213 6.88 -4.14 6.08
N LEU A 214 7.26 -5.41 5.91
CA LEU A 214 6.35 -6.54 5.73
C LEU A 214 6.71 -7.66 6.71
N TRP A 215 5.73 -8.49 7.02
CA TRP A 215 5.79 -9.46 8.09
C TRP A 215 5.11 -10.76 7.69
N THR A 216 5.69 -11.88 8.14
CA THR A 216 5.05 -13.20 8.12
C THR A 216 5.31 -13.94 9.42
N LYS A 217 4.71 -15.13 9.59
CA LYS A 217 4.89 -15.96 10.77
C LYS A 217 5.21 -17.40 10.36
N ALA A 218 6.15 -18.00 11.07
CA ALA A 218 6.50 -19.42 10.98
C ALA A 218 6.79 -19.84 9.51
N ASP A 219 6.11 -20.87 9.03
CA ASP A 219 6.27 -21.43 7.70
C ASP A 219 5.41 -20.74 6.59
N ALA A 220 4.86 -19.57 6.88
CA ALA A 220 4.03 -18.85 5.93
C ALA A 220 4.81 -18.43 4.68
N PHE A 221 4.58 -19.13 3.58
CA PHE A 221 5.08 -18.73 2.26
C PHE A 221 4.12 -17.71 1.66
N THR A 222 4.55 -16.46 1.58
CA THR A 222 3.67 -15.32 1.30
C THR A 222 4.30 -14.41 0.26
N PHE A 223 3.46 -13.92 -0.67
CA PHE A 223 3.83 -12.94 -1.68
C PHE A 223 3.26 -11.57 -1.35
N PHE A 224 4.04 -10.54 -1.68
CA PHE A 224 3.66 -9.13 -1.57
C PHE A 224 4.01 -8.38 -2.84
N ASP A 225 3.16 -7.40 -3.20
CA ASP A 225 3.34 -6.58 -4.38
C ASP A 225 2.66 -5.22 -4.22
N ASP A 226 2.96 -4.28 -5.12
CA ASP A 226 2.37 -2.94 -5.16
C ASP A 226 2.29 -2.27 -3.79
N LEU A 227 3.38 -2.34 -3.01
CA LEU A 227 3.46 -1.64 -1.74
C LEU A 227 3.55 -0.14 -1.97
N LYS A 228 2.55 0.57 -1.49
CA LYS A 228 2.49 2.04 -1.53
C LYS A 228 2.46 2.59 -0.11
N ILE A 229 3.32 3.58 0.17
CA ILE A 229 3.43 4.26 1.45
C ILE A 229 3.26 5.76 1.20
N ILE A 230 2.36 6.40 1.93
CA ILE A 230 2.11 7.83 1.90
C ILE A 230 2.30 8.37 3.32
N GLY A 231 3.28 9.26 3.52
CA GLY A 231 3.44 10.02 4.76
C GLY A 231 2.34 11.08 4.90
N LYS A 232 1.94 11.37 6.13
CA LYS A 232 0.90 12.37 6.44
C LYS A 232 1.41 13.36 7.47
#